data_ea61db32e2e2eca4a639befbfe1efcff
#
_entry.id   ea61db32e2e2eca4a639befbfe1efcff
#
_cell.length_a   1.000
_cell.length_b   1.000
_cell.length_c   1.000
_cell.angle_alpha   90.00
_cell.angle_beta   90.00
_cell.angle_gamma   90.00
#
_symmetry.space_group_name_H-M   'P 1'
#
loop_
_entity.id
_entity.type
_entity.pdbx_description
1 polymer ?
#
loop_
_entity_poly.entity_id
_entity_poly.type
_entity_poly.pdbx_seq_one_letter_code
_entity_poly.pdbx_strand_id
1 'polypeptide(L)'
;MKVTTLDEKSIHDIGHAFGYYDYGEETGMSAAFSGKEATANYICAYVRGVLRGGFLHTTSERGEGYIAYKLPKEKIGLKTMWPIACGMLHNSTLKRLLQFGIAIKRGGVSLQDRMDKKKKPYIFVGLVCVREQYQGQGYMRKVLDIVFAEGDR
;
A
#
# COMPACT_ATOMS: atom_id res chain seq x y z
N MET A 1 7.98 7.85 -11.75
CA MET A 1 7.89 9.31 -11.48
C MET A 1 7.31 9.52 -10.09
N LYS A 2 7.89 10.41 -9.27
CA LYS A 2 7.39 10.71 -7.92
C LYS A 2 6.12 11.56 -7.99
N VAL A 3 5.10 11.18 -7.21
CA VAL A 3 3.83 11.93 -7.11
C VAL A 3 3.95 12.96 -5.99
N THR A 4 3.69 14.22 -6.27
CA THR A 4 3.69 15.31 -5.28
C THR A 4 2.30 15.77 -4.90
N THR A 5 1.36 15.66 -5.83
CA THR A 5 -0.06 16.01 -5.63
C THR A 5 -0.92 14.96 -6.30
N LEU A 6 -2.11 14.73 -5.75
CA LEU A 6 -3.10 13.81 -6.30
C LEU A 6 -4.49 14.36 -5.94
N ASP A 7 -5.40 14.36 -6.90
CA ASP A 7 -6.78 14.77 -6.66
C ASP A 7 -7.56 13.69 -5.89
N GLU A 8 -8.64 14.08 -5.23
CA GLU A 8 -9.47 13.18 -4.43
C GLU A 8 -10.09 12.06 -5.28
N LYS A 9 -10.41 12.33 -6.54
CA LYS A 9 -10.94 11.32 -7.46
C LYS A 9 -9.91 10.21 -7.69
N SER A 10 -8.66 10.58 -7.99
CA SER A 10 -7.57 9.61 -8.19
C SER A 10 -7.26 8.82 -6.92
N ILE A 11 -7.31 9.45 -5.74
CA ILE A 11 -7.17 8.74 -4.45
C ILE A 11 -8.29 7.72 -4.28
N HIS A 12 -9.52 8.09 -4.59
CA HIS A 12 -10.68 7.20 -4.52
C HIS A 12 -10.57 6.04 -5.53
N ASP A 13 -10.16 6.33 -6.77
CA ASP A 13 -9.95 5.31 -7.80
C ASP A 13 -8.91 4.25 -7.37
N ILE A 14 -7.82 4.69 -6.71
CA ILE A 14 -6.81 3.76 -6.14
C ILE A 14 -7.43 2.93 -5.01
N GLY A 15 -8.15 3.56 -4.10
CA GLY A 15 -8.82 2.89 -3.00
C GLY A 15 -9.81 1.85 -3.48
N HIS A 16 -10.62 2.20 -4.47
CA HIS A 16 -11.62 1.31 -5.10
C HIS A 16 -10.94 0.13 -5.80
N ALA A 17 -9.98 0.40 -6.69
CA ALA A 17 -9.25 -0.64 -7.41
C ALA A 17 -8.59 -1.67 -6.49
N PHE A 18 -8.16 -1.26 -5.29
CA PHE A 18 -7.58 -2.15 -4.31
C PHE A 18 -8.64 -2.86 -3.44
N GLY A 19 -9.62 -2.11 -2.93
CA GLY A 19 -10.62 -2.63 -2.00
C GLY A 19 -11.63 -3.56 -2.65
N TYR A 20 -11.88 -3.39 -3.94
CA TYR A 20 -12.83 -4.19 -4.73
C TYR A 20 -12.16 -5.25 -5.61
N TYR A 21 -10.83 -5.35 -5.54
CA TYR A 21 -10.12 -6.40 -6.28
C TYR A 21 -10.62 -7.79 -5.86
N ASP A 22 -10.86 -8.63 -6.85
CA ASP A 22 -11.28 -10.01 -6.63
C ASP A 22 -10.07 -10.91 -6.37
N TYR A 23 -9.96 -11.38 -5.13
CA TYR A 23 -8.92 -12.33 -4.72
C TYR A 23 -9.35 -13.80 -4.89
N GLY A 24 -10.46 -14.06 -5.57
CA GLY A 24 -11.04 -15.41 -5.67
C GLY A 24 -11.53 -15.90 -4.30
N GLU A 25 -11.08 -17.08 -3.88
CA GLU A 25 -11.46 -17.69 -2.59
C GLU A 25 -10.78 -17.03 -1.38
N GLU A 26 -9.74 -16.20 -1.60
CA GLU A 26 -9.02 -15.52 -0.52
C GLU A 26 -9.71 -14.22 -0.13
N THR A 27 -9.82 -13.97 1.15
CA THR A 27 -10.45 -12.74 1.68
C THR A 27 -9.52 -11.52 1.65
N GLY A 28 -8.21 -11.71 1.44
CA GLY A 28 -7.22 -10.65 1.39
C GLY A 28 -7.29 -9.69 2.59
N MET A 29 -7.07 -8.41 2.35
CA MET A 29 -7.15 -7.38 3.39
C MET A 29 -8.58 -7.12 3.89
N SER A 30 -9.63 -7.51 3.15
CA SER A 30 -11.02 -7.32 3.57
C SER A 30 -11.36 -8.06 4.87
N ALA A 31 -10.58 -9.09 5.23
CA ALA A 31 -10.70 -9.77 6.53
C ALA A 31 -10.36 -8.86 7.72
N ALA A 32 -9.43 -7.93 7.54
CA ALA A 32 -9.02 -6.98 8.59
C ALA A 32 -10.01 -5.81 8.75
N PHE A 33 -10.82 -5.55 7.73
CA PHE A 33 -11.78 -4.44 7.68
C PHE A 33 -13.22 -4.94 7.58
N SER A 34 -14.19 -4.03 7.64
CA SER A 34 -15.62 -4.38 7.60
C SER A 34 -16.15 -4.56 6.16
N GLY A 35 -15.35 -5.14 5.27
CA GLY A 35 -15.69 -5.40 3.88
C GLY A 35 -14.92 -4.53 2.87
N LYS A 36 -15.33 -4.63 1.60
CA LYS A 36 -14.64 -4.00 0.47
C LYS A 36 -14.57 -2.46 0.57
N GLU A 37 -15.68 -1.84 0.95
CA GLU A 37 -15.76 -0.37 1.09
C GLU A 37 -14.86 0.14 2.22
N ALA A 38 -14.89 -0.50 3.40
CA ALA A 38 -14.02 -0.13 4.50
C ALA A 38 -12.54 -0.32 4.15
N THR A 39 -12.21 -1.35 3.37
CA THR A 39 -10.88 -1.58 2.83
C THR A 39 -10.49 -0.45 1.87
N ALA A 40 -11.36 -0.08 0.93
CA ALA A 40 -11.13 1.03 0.00
C ALA A 40 -10.88 2.35 0.74
N ASN A 41 -11.71 2.67 1.74
CA ASN A 41 -11.56 3.87 2.57
C ASN A 41 -10.24 3.88 3.36
N TYR A 42 -9.82 2.73 3.90
CA TYR A 42 -8.51 2.60 4.53
C TYR A 42 -7.38 2.84 3.52
N ILE A 43 -7.47 2.27 2.32
CA ILE A 43 -6.46 2.50 1.26
C ILE A 43 -6.41 3.96 0.85
N CYS A 44 -7.54 4.67 0.75
CA CYS A 44 -7.54 6.12 0.54
C CYS A 44 -6.75 6.87 1.62
N ALA A 45 -6.94 6.52 2.89
CA ALA A 45 -6.19 7.11 4.00
C ALA A 45 -4.69 6.76 3.93
N TYR A 46 -4.37 5.52 3.54
CA TYR A 46 -3.00 5.07 3.30
C TYR A 46 -2.33 5.88 2.20
N VAL A 47 -2.99 6.05 1.06
CA VAL A 47 -2.50 6.84 -0.09
C VAL A 47 -2.23 8.29 0.32
N ARG A 48 -3.14 8.93 1.08
CA ARG A 48 -2.92 10.29 1.62
C ARG A 48 -1.69 10.33 2.54
N GLY A 49 -1.48 9.30 3.35
CA GLY A 49 -0.32 9.20 4.23
C GLY A 49 1.00 9.11 3.45
N VAL A 50 1.10 8.16 2.51
CA VAL A 50 2.33 7.97 1.73
C VAL A 50 2.60 9.13 0.76
N LEU A 51 1.55 9.79 0.24
CA LEU A 51 1.66 11.00 -0.56
C LEU A 51 2.29 12.13 0.27
N ARG A 52 1.77 12.41 1.48
CA ARG A 52 2.33 13.41 2.40
C ARG A 52 3.76 13.09 2.82
N GLY A 53 4.11 11.81 2.88
CA GLY A 53 5.46 11.33 3.16
C GLY A 53 6.43 11.45 1.99
N GLY A 54 5.92 11.60 0.77
CA GLY A 54 6.71 11.62 -0.46
C GLY A 54 7.18 10.24 -0.90
N PHE A 55 6.42 9.18 -0.55
CA PHE A 55 6.72 7.78 -0.88
C PHE A 55 5.91 7.24 -2.06
N LEU A 56 4.97 8.02 -2.61
CA LEU A 56 4.11 7.59 -3.71
C LEU A 56 4.75 7.91 -5.06
N HIS A 57 4.71 6.92 -5.95
CA HIS A 57 5.23 7.02 -7.32
C HIS A 57 4.21 6.47 -8.32
N THR A 58 4.31 6.89 -9.57
CA THR A 58 3.44 6.48 -10.66
C THR A 58 4.22 6.18 -11.93
N THR A 59 3.61 5.45 -12.85
CA THR A 59 4.18 5.07 -14.15
C THR A 59 4.35 6.27 -15.09
N SER A 60 3.37 7.17 -15.11
CA SER A 60 3.37 8.38 -15.95
C SER A 60 2.46 9.46 -15.36
N GLU A 61 2.36 10.61 -16.03
CA GLU A 61 1.43 11.68 -15.67
C GLU A 61 -0.05 11.28 -15.75
N ARG A 62 -0.37 10.23 -16.52
CA ARG A 62 -1.73 9.69 -16.61
C ARG A 62 -2.14 8.90 -15.36
N GLY A 63 -1.17 8.48 -14.54
CA GLY A 63 -1.43 7.74 -13.31
C GLY A 63 -2.11 6.38 -13.55
N GLU A 64 -1.59 5.56 -14.47
CA GLU A 64 -2.14 4.25 -14.78
C GLU A 64 -1.96 3.27 -13.61
N GLY A 65 -0.81 3.38 -12.94
CA GLY A 65 -0.50 2.58 -11.77
C GLY A 65 0.35 3.33 -10.76
N TYR A 66 0.23 2.93 -9.52
CA TYR A 66 0.87 3.57 -8.38
C TYR A 66 1.62 2.56 -7.53
N ILE A 67 2.75 3.00 -7.00
CA ILE A 67 3.54 2.23 -6.04
C ILE A 67 3.99 3.15 -4.89
N ALA A 68 3.83 2.68 -3.67
CA ALA A 68 4.42 3.33 -2.51
C ALA A 68 5.55 2.48 -1.99
N TYR A 69 6.76 3.02 -1.97
CA TYR A 69 7.93 2.33 -1.44
C TYR A 69 8.82 3.27 -0.63
N LYS A 70 9.63 2.67 0.22
CA LYS A 70 10.58 3.34 1.11
C LYS A 70 11.96 2.72 0.93
N LEU A 71 12.96 3.56 0.70
CA LEU A 71 14.37 3.16 0.65
C LEU A 71 14.92 2.83 2.06
N PRO A 72 15.99 2.04 2.17
CA PRO A 72 16.52 1.58 3.46
C PRO A 72 16.85 2.69 4.46
N LYS A 73 17.35 3.82 3.96
CA LYS A 73 17.76 4.98 4.79
C LYS A 73 16.63 5.94 5.13
N GLU A 74 15.48 5.83 4.47
CA GLU A 74 14.35 6.71 4.71
C GLU A 74 13.58 6.33 5.97
N LYS A 75 13.07 7.33 6.67
CA LYS A 75 12.25 7.13 7.87
C LYS A 75 10.82 7.58 7.60
N ILE A 76 9.88 6.76 8.01
CA ILE A 76 8.45 7.12 7.95
C ILE A 76 8.17 8.06 9.14
N GLY A 77 7.83 9.30 8.82
CA GLY A 77 7.52 10.32 9.82
C GLY A 77 6.05 10.32 10.24
N LEU A 78 5.75 11.08 11.29
CA LEU A 78 4.41 11.20 11.87
C LEU A 78 3.36 11.68 10.84
N LYS A 79 3.73 12.60 9.95
CA LYS A 79 2.86 13.11 8.88
C LYS A 79 2.36 12.01 7.92
N THR A 80 3.13 10.94 7.73
CA THR A 80 2.76 9.77 6.96
C THR A 80 1.89 8.82 7.78
N MET A 81 2.32 8.55 9.01
CA MET A 81 1.65 7.56 9.86
C MET A 81 0.30 8.01 10.37
N TRP A 82 0.09 9.31 10.61
CA TRP A 82 -1.15 9.82 11.18
C TRP A 82 -2.40 9.50 10.35
N PRO A 83 -2.45 9.83 9.03
CA PRO A 83 -3.61 9.47 8.21
C PRO A 83 -3.83 7.96 8.14
N ILE A 84 -2.76 7.17 8.09
CA ILE A 84 -2.83 5.69 8.02
C ILE A 84 -3.46 5.14 9.32
N ALA A 85 -2.98 5.59 10.47
CA ALA A 85 -3.49 5.16 11.76
C ALA A 85 -4.96 5.56 11.96
N CYS A 86 -5.32 6.82 11.65
CA CYS A 86 -6.70 7.28 11.69
C CYS A 86 -7.60 6.48 10.75
N GLY A 87 -7.14 6.23 9.52
CA GLY A 87 -7.88 5.41 8.55
C GLY A 87 -8.10 3.98 9.04
N MET A 88 -7.10 3.37 9.67
CA MET A 88 -7.19 2.03 10.24
C MET A 88 -8.23 1.97 11.37
N LEU A 89 -8.17 2.92 12.31
CA LEU A 89 -9.10 2.97 13.45
C LEU A 89 -10.54 3.29 13.02
N HIS A 90 -10.71 4.11 11.98
CA HIS A 90 -12.05 4.48 11.49
C HIS A 90 -12.73 3.35 10.70
N ASN A 91 -11.97 2.55 9.97
CA ASN A 91 -12.49 1.52 9.07
C ASN A 91 -12.42 0.09 9.63
N SER A 92 -11.95 -0.09 10.87
CA SER A 92 -11.87 -1.40 11.53
C SER A 92 -12.21 -1.30 13.01
N THR A 93 -12.61 -2.42 13.60
CA THR A 93 -12.80 -2.53 15.05
C THR A 93 -11.52 -3.00 15.73
N LEU A 94 -11.32 -2.58 17.00
CA LEU A 94 -10.16 -3.04 17.78
C LEU A 94 -10.05 -4.57 17.83
N LYS A 95 -11.19 -5.27 17.93
CA LYS A 95 -11.24 -6.73 17.92
C LYS A 95 -10.68 -7.31 16.62
N ARG A 96 -11.08 -6.77 15.47
CA ARG A 96 -10.58 -7.22 14.15
C ARG A 96 -9.09 -6.92 13.98
N LEU A 97 -8.62 -5.74 14.40
CA LEU A 97 -7.20 -5.37 14.35
C LEU A 97 -6.34 -6.31 15.21
N LEU A 98 -6.82 -6.68 16.42
CA LEU A 98 -6.14 -7.65 17.27
C LEU A 98 -6.11 -9.04 16.62
N GLN A 99 -7.23 -9.51 16.08
CA GLN A 99 -7.30 -10.80 15.38
C GLN A 99 -6.36 -10.84 14.16
N PHE A 100 -6.32 -9.77 13.38
CA PHE A 100 -5.43 -9.64 12.23
C PHE A 100 -3.95 -9.63 12.67
N GLY A 101 -3.61 -8.89 13.73
CA GLY A 101 -2.26 -8.91 14.30
C GLY A 101 -1.82 -10.30 14.80
N ILE A 102 -2.76 -11.05 15.41
CA ILE A 102 -2.50 -12.45 15.82
C ILE A 102 -2.31 -13.35 14.60
N ALA A 103 -3.14 -13.19 13.56
CA ALA A 103 -3.01 -13.97 12.32
C ALA A 103 -1.66 -13.74 11.64
N ILE A 104 -1.21 -12.49 11.54
CA ILE A 104 0.12 -12.16 11.01
C ILE A 104 1.22 -12.84 11.82
N LYS A 105 1.16 -12.79 13.16
CA LYS A 105 2.16 -13.45 14.01
C LYS A 105 2.17 -14.97 13.86
N ARG A 106 1.00 -15.59 13.65
CA ARG A 106 0.87 -17.04 13.39
C ARG A 106 1.42 -17.44 12.02
N GLY A 107 1.42 -16.53 11.04
CA GLY A 107 2.03 -16.74 9.73
C GLY A 107 3.56 -16.88 9.73
N GLY A 108 4.20 -16.73 10.90
CA GLY A 108 5.64 -16.93 11.09
C GLY A 108 6.47 -15.66 10.90
N VAL A 109 7.78 -15.86 10.73
CA VAL A 109 8.74 -14.76 10.60
C VAL A 109 8.69 -14.20 9.17
N SER A 110 8.31 -12.94 9.03
CA SER A 110 8.26 -12.28 7.73
C SER A 110 9.66 -12.14 7.10
N LEU A 111 9.71 -11.92 5.78
CA LEU A 111 10.97 -11.60 5.09
C LEU A 111 11.59 -10.32 5.66
N GLN A 112 10.77 -9.33 5.99
CA GLN A 112 11.19 -8.08 6.62
C GLN A 112 11.91 -8.34 7.95
N ASP A 113 11.32 -9.14 8.86
CA ASP A 113 11.96 -9.49 10.14
C ASP A 113 13.30 -10.21 9.95
N ARG A 114 13.40 -11.05 8.90
CA ARG A 114 14.65 -11.75 8.58
C ARG A 114 15.73 -10.78 8.10
N MET A 115 15.36 -9.79 7.28
CA MET A 115 16.28 -8.77 6.78
C MET A 115 16.74 -7.85 7.91
N ASP A 116 15.83 -7.43 8.79
CA ASP A 116 16.13 -6.61 9.96
C ASP A 116 17.07 -7.32 10.93
N LYS A 117 16.81 -8.60 11.24
CA LYS A 117 17.71 -9.43 12.06
C LYS A 117 19.10 -9.57 11.47
N LYS A 118 19.21 -9.70 10.14
CA LYS A 118 20.48 -9.80 9.42
C LYS A 118 21.12 -8.43 9.14
N LYS A 119 20.49 -7.33 9.53
CA LYS A 119 20.89 -5.94 9.21
C LYS A 119 21.15 -5.73 7.71
N LYS A 120 20.41 -6.45 6.86
CA LYS A 120 20.52 -6.29 5.40
C LYS A 120 19.59 -5.16 4.94
N PRO A 121 20.07 -4.25 4.08
CA PRO A 121 19.22 -3.23 3.49
C PRO A 121 18.17 -3.87 2.58
N TYR A 122 16.96 -3.31 2.57
CA TYR A 122 15.88 -3.71 1.66
C TYR A 122 14.99 -2.50 1.33
N ILE A 123 14.33 -2.56 0.19
CA ILE A 123 13.30 -1.60 -0.18
C ILE A 123 11.96 -2.14 0.32
N PHE A 124 11.27 -1.35 1.14
CA PHE A 124 9.94 -1.72 1.62
C PHE A 124 8.88 -1.21 0.64
N VAL A 125 8.12 -2.12 0.05
CA VAL A 125 6.98 -1.80 -0.81
C VAL A 125 5.71 -1.95 0.01
N GLY A 126 4.99 -0.85 0.19
CA GLY A 126 3.79 -0.79 1.03
C GLY A 126 2.47 -0.81 0.25
N LEU A 127 2.49 -0.39 -1.01
CA LEU A 127 1.32 -0.40 -1.90
C LEU A 127 1.77 -0.62 -3.34
N VAL A 128 1.06 -1.46 -4.06
CA VAL A 128 1.13 -1.57 -5.52
C VAL A 128 -0.31 -1.63 -6.04
N CYS A 129 -0.66 -0.76 -6.96
CA CYS A 129 -2.01 -0.70 -7.51
C CYS A 129 -1.99 -0.27 -8.97
N VAL A 130 -2.81 -0.90 -9.80
CA VAL A 130 -3.14 -0.48 -11.16
C VAL A 130 -4.62 -0.09 -11.16
N ARG A 131 -4.95 1.13 -11.60
CA ARG A 131 -6.34 1.59 -11.69
C ARG A 131 -7.14 0.68 -12.60
N GLU A 132 -8.42 0.45 -12.28
CA GLU A 132 -9.28 -0.55 -12.95
C GLU A 132 -9.24 -0.45 -14.48
N GLN A 133 -9.37 0.76 -15.02
CA GLN A 133 -9.37 1.02 -16.47
C GLN A 133 -8.07 0.65 -17.20
N TYR A 134 -7.00 0.39 -16.46
CA TYR A 134 -5.67 0.02 -16.98
C TYR A 134 -5.24 -1.39 -16.60
N GLN A 135 -6.10 -2.14 -15.89
CA GLN A 135 -5.82 -3.54 -15.54
C GLN A 135 -5.82 -4.42 -16.79
N GLY A 136 -5.10 -5.54 -16.74
CA GLY A 136 -4.95 -6.44 -17.89
C GLY A 136 -4.04 -5.94 -19.03
N GLN A 137 -3.50 -4.72 -18.94
CA GLN A 137 -2.69 -4.08 -20.00
C GLN A 137 -1.18 -4.07 -19.70
N GLY A 138 -0.72 -4.88 -18.73
CA GLY A 138 0.70 -5.00 -18.39
C GLY A 138 1.27 -3.87 -17.52
N TYR A 139 0.44 -2.95 -17.03
CA TYR A 139 0.91 -1.84 -16.19
C TYR A 139 1.47 -2.29 -14.84
N MET A 140 1.04 -3.42 -14.30
CA MET A 140 1.60 -3.96 -13.06
C MET A 140 3.12 -4.13 -13.16
N ARG A 141 3.61 -4.66 -14.29
CA ARG A 141 5.05 -4.81 -14.53
C ARG A 141 5.75 -3.46 -14.56
N LYS A 142 5.19 -2.47 -15.29
CA LYS A 142 5.76 -1.12 -15.37
C LYS A 142 5.83 -0.43 -13.99
N VAL A 143 4.85 -0.70 -13.12
CA VAL A 143 4.83 -0.20 -11.75
C VAL A 143 5.96 -0.83 -10.93
N LEU A 144 6.16 -2.15 -11.05
CA LEU A 144 7.22 -2.87 -10.33
C LEU A 144 8.62 -2.50 -10.85
N ASP A 145 8.76 -2.23 -12.15
CA ASP A 145 10.04 -1.79 -12.74
C ASP A 145 10.56 -0.50 -12.09
N ILE A 146 9.67 0.36 -11.55
CA ILE A 146 10.08 1.56 -10.81
C ILE A 146 10.93 1.20 -9.60
N VAL A 147 10.54 0.20 -8.84
CA VAL A 147 11.25 -0.20 -7.62
C VAL A 147 12.45 -1.09 -7.92
N PHE A 148 12.38 -1.90 -8.97
CA PHE A 148 13.53 -2.70 -9.41
C PHE A 148 14.69 -1.81 -9.85
N ALA A 149 14.41 -0.74 -10.61
CA ALA A 149 15.43 0.23 -11.00
C ALA A 149 16.09 0.95 -9.81
N GLU A 150 15.41 1.05 -8.65
CA GLU A 150 16.02 1.55 -7.40
C GLU A 150 16.86 0.50 -6.69
N GLY A 151 16.50 -0.78 -6.83
CA GLY A 151 17.25 -1.90 -6.23
C GLY A 151 18.56 -2.20 -6.93
N ASP A 152 18.68 -1.85 -8.22
CA ASP A 152 19.88 -2.06 -9.04
C ASP A 152 20.93 -0.92 -8.91
N ARG A 153 20.62 0.15 -8.16
CA ARG A 153 21.50 1.29 -7.86
C ARG A 153 22.29 1.09 -6.57
#